data_9b81a193c88301cd5a5a1ace6ec311af
#
_entry.id   9b81a193c88301cd5a5a1ace6ec311af
#
_cell.length_a   1.000
_cell.length_b   1.000
_cell.length_c   1.000
_cell.angle_alpha   90.00
_cell.angle_beta   90.00
_cell.angle_gamma   90.00
#
_symmetry.space_group_name_H-M   'P 1'
#
loop_
_entity.id
_entity.type
_entity.pdbx_description
1 polymer ?
#
loop_
_entity_poly.entity_id
_entity_poly.type
_entity_poly.pdbx_seq_one_letter_code
_entity_poly.pdbx_strand_id
1 'polypeptide(L)'
;MVKITHVAKQLPPYSRDTSEILPFIEGWLSGQDERFQRKVLKIFRNAGVDRRYSIIPPEEMFVRRSFAENNDRYIEGVIELSRSCLEQALEKARWVPKDLDYIITVSCTGIMIPSVDAHLINLLDMRQDIVRLPVTEMGCAAGVSGIIYAKNFLQAN
;
A
#
# COMPACT_ATOMS: atom_id res chain seq x y z
N MET A 1 1.27 -29.08 2.35
CA MET A 1 1.37 -28.24 1.13
C MET A 1 0.95 -26.83 1.49
N VAL A 2 1.79 -25.82 1.21
CA VAL A 2 1.43 -24.40 1.42
C VAL A 2 0.51 -23.93 0.29
N LYS A 3 -0.56 -23.19 0.62
CA LYS A 3 -1.53 -22.69 -0.36
C LYS A 3 -1.99 -21.28 0.00
N ILE A 4 -2.35 -20.49 -1.00
CA ILE A 4 -3.09 -19.25 -0.83
C ILE A 4 -4.57 -19.61 -0.76
N THR A 5 -5.23 -19.33 0.36
CA THR A 5 -6.63 -19.68 0.57
C THR A 5 -7.58 -18.59 0.09
N HIS A 6 -7.31 -17.34 0.47
CA HIS A 6 -8.16 -16.19 0.15
C HIS A 6 -7.33 -14.97 -0.21
N VAL A 7 -7.93 -14.09 -1.01
CA VAL A 7 -7.37 -12.80 -1.38
C VAL A 7 -8.46 -11.74 -1.22
N ALA A 8 -8.11 -10.64 -0.59
CA ALA A 8 -8.95 -9.44 -0.54
C ALA A 8 -8.21 -8.25 -1.15
N LYS A 9 -8.97 -7.26 -1.56
CA LYS A 9 -8.46 -6.03 -2.16
C LYS A 9 -9.26 -4.85 -1.67
N GLN A 10 -8.58 -3.86 -1.13
CA GLN A 10 -9.15 -2.55 -0.80
C GLN A 10 -8.46 -1.49 -1.64
N LEU A 11 -9.24 -0.70 -2.35
CA LEU A 11 -8.73 0.42 -3.14
C LEU A 11 -8.97 1.73 -2.41
N PRO A 12 -8.07 2.71 -2.54
CA PRO A 12 -8.29 4.07 -2.07
C PRO A 12 -9.56 4.69 -2.67
N PRO A 13 -10.18 5.67 -1.98
CA PRO A 13 -11.51 6.20 -2.35
C PRO A 13 -11.53 7.01 -3.65
N TYR A 14 -10.44 7.67 -4.00
CA TYR A 14 -10.37 8.48 -5.21
C TYR A 14 -9.74 7.72 -6.36
N SER A 15 -10.33 7.81 -7.54
CA SER A 15 -9.78 7.22 -8.77
C SER A 15 -9.90 8.17 -9.94
N ARG A 16 -8.91 8.13 -10.85
CA ARG A 16 -8.91 8.86 -12.11
C ARG A 16 -8.24 8.02 -13.19
N ASP A 17 -8.68 8.20 -14.40
CA ASP A 17 -7.98 7.64 -15.54
C ASP A 17 -6.64 8.40 -15.74
N THR A 18 -5.64 7.71 -16.25
CA THR A 18 -4.30 8.32 -16.46
C THR A 18 -4.38 9.54 -17.38
N SER A 19 -5.28 9.51 -18.38
CA SER A 19 -5.51 10.66 -19.26
C SER A 19 -6.04 11.90 -18.54
N GLU A 20 -6.86 11.73 -17.50
CA GLU A 20 -7.38 12.83 -16.69
C GLU A 20 -6.32 13.41 -15.75
N ILE A 21 -5.33 12.61 -15.36
CA ILE A 21 -4.23 13.05 -14.47
C ILE A 21 -3.14 13.79 -15.24
N LEU A 22 -2.93 13.47 -16.51
CA LEU A 22 -1.85 14.06 -17.32
C LEU A 22 -1.81 15.59 -17.31
N PRO A 23 -2.93 16.34 -17.43
CA PRO A 23 -2.89 17.80 -17.35
C PRO A 23 -2.37 18.34 -16.02
N PHE A 24 -2.67 17.67 -14.91
CA PHE A 24 -2.14 18.05 -13.58
C PHE A 24 -0.63 17.82 -13.50
N ILE A 25 -0.13 16.72 -14.09
CA ILE A 25 1.31 16.43 -14.16
C ILE A 25 2.01 17.46 -15.03
N GLU A 26 1.44 17.82 -16.17
CA GLU A 26 1.96 18.87 -17.07
C GLU A 26 2.06 20.20 -16.33
N GLY A 27 1.01 20.59 -15.59
CA GLY A 27 1.01 21.79 -14.75
C GLY A 27 2.08 21.74 -13.65
N TRP A 28 2.22 20.62 -12.96
CA TRP A 28 3.23 20.43 -11.91
C TRP A 28 4.66 20.47 -12.46
N LEU A 29 4.87 20.01 -13.68
CA LEU A 29 6.16 20.04 -14.38
C LEU A 29 6.45 21.40 -15.01
N SER A 30 5.51 22.33 -15.02
CA SER A 30 5.72 23.67 -15.60
C SER A 30 6.91 24.34 -14.89
N GLY A 31 7.83 24.89 -15.66
CA GLY A 31 9.08 25.46 -15.13
C GLY A 31 10.26 24.50 -14.98
N GLN A 32 10.07 23.19 -15.22
CA GLN A 32 11.16 22.24 -15.34
C GLN A 32 11.73 22.25 -16.77
N ASP A 33 12.97 21.74 -16.93
CA ASP A 33 13.58 21.55 -18.24
C ASP A 33 12.70 20.69 -19.16
N GLU A 34 12.55 21.09 -20.43
CA GLU A 34 11.69 20.43 -21.39
C GLU A 34 12.04 18.95 -21.64
N ARG A 35 13.32 18.59 -21.57
CA ARG A 35 13.76 17.20 -21.73
C ARG A 35 13.25 16.35 -20.57
N PHE A 36 13.30 16.89 -19.35
CA PHE A 36 12.76 16.24 -18.14
C PHE A 36 11.26 16.09 -18.25
N GLN A 37 10.53 17.15 -18.62
CA GLN A 37 9.08 17.10 -18.83
C GLN A 37 8.68 15.99 -19.81
N ARG A 38 9.29 15.97 -21.00
CA ARG A 38 9.03 14.94 -22.03
C ARG A 38 9.30 13.53 -21.51
N LYS A 39 10.38 13.34 -20.75
CA LYS A 39 10.73 12.02 -20.17
C LYS A 39 9.69 11.56 -19.18
N VAL A 40 9.26 12.41 -18.26
CA VAL A 40 8.23 12.06 -17.23
C VAL A 40 6.91 11.73 -17.91
N LEU A 41 6.43 12.57 -18.82
CA LEU A 41 5.16 12.34 -19.53
C LEU A 41 5.20 11.05 -20.36
N LYS A 42 6.32 10.75 -21.01
CA LYS A 42 6.52 9.49 -21.73
C LYS A 42 6.41 8.28 -20.81
N ILE A 43 6.99 8.36 -19.59
CA ILE A 43 6.88 7.28 -18.58
C ILE A 43 5.43 7.09 -18.19
N PHE A 44 4.70 8.16 -17.88
CA PHE A 44 3.28 8.06 -17.50
C PHE A 44 2.41 7.46 -18.60
N ARG A 45 2.59 7.89 -19.85
CA ARG A 45 1.82 7.39 -20.99
C ARG A 45 2.13 5.93 -21.33
N ASN A 46 3.37 5.49 -21.11
CA ASN A 46 3.82 4.14 -21.47
C ASN A 46 3.83 3.16 -20.29
N ALA A 47 3.36 3.58 -19.10
CA ALA A 47 3.38 2.74 -17.91
C ALA A 47 2.38 1.57 -17.95
N GLY A 48 1.46 1.53 -18.93
CA GLY A 48 0.42 0.49 -19.02
C GLY A 48 -0.56 0.52 -17.85
N VAL A 49 -0.72 1.70 -17.22
CA VAL A 49 -1.64 1.91 -16.09
C VAL A 49 -2.74 2.86 -16.52
N ASP A 50 -3.93 2.32 -16.77
CA ASP A 50 -5.06 3.09 -17.28
C ASP A 50 -5.72 3.91 -16.17
N ARG A 51 -5.85 3.34 -14.97
CA ARG A 51 -6.52 3.96 -13.82
C ARG A 51 -5.61 3.97 -12.60
N ARG A 52 -5.60 5.10 -11.88
CA ARG A 52 -4.83 5.30 -10.65
C ARG A 52 -5.76 5.61 -9.50
N TYR A 53 -5.36 5.15 -8.30
CA TYR A 53 -6.11 5.34 -7.06
C TYR A 53 -5.27 6.15 -6.06
N SER A 54 -5.95 6.95 -5.24
CA SER A 54 -5.33 7.80 -4.24
C SER A 54 -6.19 7.91 -2.98
N ILE A 55 -5.55 8.11 -1.83
CA ILE A 55 -6.21 8.45 -0.57
C ILE A 55 -6.58 9.94 -0.48
N ILE A 56 -6.06 10.76 -1.39
CA ILE A 56 -6.34 12.19 -1.47
C ILE A 56 -6.97 12.53 -2.83
N PRO A 57 -7.77 13.60 -2.92
CA PRO A 57 -8.33 14.06 -4.19
C PRO A 57 -7.24 14.33 -5.23
N PRO A 58 -7.48 14.05 -6.51
CA PRO A 58 -6.50 14.27 -7.57
C PRO A 58 -5.97 15.69 -7.65
N GLU A 59 -6.81 16.66 -7.37
CA GLU A 59 -6.48 18.09 -7.36
C GLU A 59 -5.43 18.43 -6.28
N GLU A 60 -5.39 17.64 -5.22
CA GLU A 60 -4.44 17.80 -4.11
C GLU A 60 -3.14 16.99 -4.29
N MET A 61 -3.08 16.04 -5.21
CA MET A 61 -1.92 15.14 -5.36
C MET A 61 -0.62 15.91 -5.70
N PHE A 62 -0.72 17.01 -6.43
CA PHE A 62 0.41 17.80 -6.88
C PHE A 62 0.66 19.06 -6.06
N VAL A 63 -0.08 19.25 -4.97
CA VAL A 63 0.18 20.33 -4.01
C VAL A 63 1.44 19.99 -3.23
N ARG A 64 2.40 20.93 -3.19
CA ARG A 64 3.62 20.76 -2.40
C ARG A 64 3.29 20.76 -0.93
N ARG A 65 3.70 19.71 -0.24
CA ARG A 65 3.59 19.53 1.20
C ARG A 65 4.93 19.11 1.78
N SER A 66 5.11 19.30 3.05
CA SER A 66 6.25 18.76 3.79
C SER A 66 6.22 17.23 3.80
N PHE A 67 7.36 16.62 4.09
CA PHE A 67 7.42 15.17 4.31
C PHE A 67 6.49 14.75 5.46
N ALA A 68 6.47 15.51 6.55
CA ALA A 68 5.63 15.20 7.72
C ALA A 68 4.14 15.15 7.34
N GLU A 69 3.62 16.19 6.67
CA GLU A 69 2.21 16.22 6.23
C GLU A 69 1.83 15.05 5.31
N ASN A 70 2.72 14.69 4.38
CA ASN A 70 2.48 13.55 3.49
C ASN A 70 2.54 12.22 4.25
N ASN A 71 3.45 12.10 5.22
CA ASN A 71 3.61 10.91 6.03
C ASN A 71 2.44 10.70 7.00
N ASP A 72 1.90 11.77 7.58
CA ASP A 72 0.70 11.70 8.43
C ASP A 72 -0.50 11.15 7.63
N ARG A 73 -0.72 11.66 6.41
CA ARG A 73 -1.74 11.13 5.48
C ARG A 73 -1.51 9.67 5.11
N TYR A 74 -0.24 9.27 4.92
CA TYR A 74 0.10 7.88 4.69
C TYR A 74 -0.30 7.01 5.89
N ILE A 75 0.02 7.42 7.11
CA ILE A 75 -0.27 6.67 8.33
C ILE A 75 -1.78 6.44 8.47
N GLU A 76 -2.58 7.49 8.34
CA GLU A 76 -4.04 7.39 8.40
C GLU A 76 -4.58 6.45 7.31
N GLY A 77 -4.20 6.68 6.07
CA GLY A 77 -4.68 5.90 4.94
C GLY A 77 -4.25 4.44 4.96
N VAL A 78 -3.02 4.13 5.37
CA VAL A 78 -2.53 2.75 5.41
C VAL A 78 -3.22 1.93 6.51
N ILE A 79 -3.51 2.53 7.66
CA ILE A 79 -4.22 1.85 8.75
C ILE A 79 -5.64 1.51 8.29
N GLU A 80 -6.38 2.47 7.75
CA GLU A 80 -7.76 2.28 7.31
C GLU A 80 -7.88 1.24 6.19
N LEU A 81 -7.08 1.40 5.13
CA LEU A 81 -7.10 0.48 3.98
C LEU A 81 -6.68 -0.94 4.37
N SER A 82 -5.64 -1.07 5.20
CA SER A 82 -5.15 -2.37 5.64
C SER A 82 -6.14 -3.07 6.55
N ARG A 83 -6.76 -2.34 7.48
CA ARG A 83 -7.82 -2.87 8.35
C ARG A 83 -8.97 -3.41 7.51
N SER A 84 -9.54 -2.59 6.64
CA SER A 84 -10.66 -2.99 5.79
C SER A 84 -10.32 -4.19 4.90
N CYS A 85 -9.11 -4.21 4.31
CA CYS A 85 -8.67 -5.32 3.49
C CYS A 85 -8.53 -6.62 4.28
N LEU A 86 -7.99 -6.54 5.50
CA LEU A 86 -7.80 -7.71 6.37
C LEU A 86 -9.13 -8.24 6.89
N GLU A 87 -10.05 -7.38 7.32
CA GLU A 87 -11.42 -7.77 7.72
C GLU A 87 -12.12 -8.53 6.60
N GLN A 88 -12.06 -8.03 5.36
CA GLN A 88 -12.62 -8.72 4.19
C GLN A 88 -11.96 -10.08 3.93
N ALA A 89 -10.65 -10.19 4.11
CA ALA A 89 -9.94 -11.45 3.93
C ALA A 89 -10.35 -12.48 4.97
N LEU A 90 -10.46 -12.08 6.24
CA LEU A 90 -10.90 -12.92 7.35
C LEU A 90 -12.34 -13.38 7.16
N GLU A 91 -13.24 -12.49 6.80
CA GLU A 91 -14.64 -12.82 6.51
C GLU A 91 -14.74 -13.90 5.41
N LYS A 92 -14.05 -13.71 4.29
CA LYS A 92 -14.00 -14.69 3.19
C LYS A 92 -13.42 -16.04 3.63
N ALA A 93 -12.43 -16.02 4.51
CA ALA A 93 -11.81 -17.22 5.06
C ALA A 93 -12.67 -17.88 6.13
N ARG A 94 -13.66 -17.18 6.68
CA ARG A 94 -14.41 -17.56 7.89
C ARG A 94 -13.48 -17.74 9.09
N TRP A 95 -12.50 -16.89 9.22
CA TRP A 95 -11.55 -16.83 10.31
C TRP A 95 -11.81 -15.62 11.19
N VAL A 96 -11.39 -15.71 12.43
CA VAL A 96 -11.33 -14.56 13.34
C VAL A 96 -9.89 -14.06 13.48
N PRO A 97 -9.66 -12.81 13.90
CA PRO A 97 -8.31 -12.27 14.02
C PRO A 97 -7.37 -13.12 14.89
N LYS A 98 -7.92 -13.84 15.89
CA LYS A 98 -7.16 -14.72 16.79
C LYS A 98 -6.68 -16.02 16.15
N ASP A 99 -7.17 -16.35 14.96
CA ASP A 99 -6.71 -17.52 14.19
C ASP A 99 -5.39 -17.25 13.43
N LEU A 100 -4.92 -16.00 13.42
CA LEU A 100 -3.72 -15.62 12.72
C LEU A 100 -2.47 -15.85 13.58
N ASP A 101 -1.53 -16.66 13.08
CA ASP A 101 -0.25 -16.94 13.73
C ASP A 101 0.88 -16.04 13.26
N TYR A 102 0.73 -15.45 12.07
CA TYR A 102 1.77 -14.65 11.45
C TYR A 102 1.19 -13.52 10.60
N ILE A 103 1.69 -12.31 10.79
CA ILE A 103 1.34 -11.15 9.96
C ILE A 103 2.59 -10.60 9.28
N ILE A 104 2.51 -10.44 7.96
CA ILE A 104 3.55 -9.81 7.16
C ILE A 104 2.95 -8.56 6.52
N THR A 105 3.55 -7.42 6.78
CA THR A 105 3.19 -6.16 6.13
C THR A 105 4.32 -5.69 5.23
N VAL A 106 3.98 -5.19 4.05
CA VAL A 106 4.97 -4.67 3.09
C VAL A 106 4.60 -3.27 2.67
N SER A 107 5.51 -2.32 2.82
CA SER A 107 5.30 -0.93 2.41
C SER A 107 6.62 -0.25 2.05
N CYS A 108 6.57 0.68 1.10
CA CYS A 108 7.67 1.57 0.74
C CYS A 108 7.21 3.02 0.52
N THR A 109 5.97 3.35 0.91
CA THR A 109 5.36 4.66 0.61
C THR A 109 5.61 5.69 1.69
N GLY A 110 5.65 5.27 2.95
CA GLY A 110 5.88 6.16 4.09
C GLY A 110 6.59 5.45 5.23
N ILE A 111 6.88 6.19 6.30
CA ILE A 111 7.58 5.70 7.50
C ILE A 111 6.60 5.68 8.66
N MET A 112 6.56 4.56 9.38
CA MET A 112 5.66 4.37 10.51
C MET A 112 6.34 3.54 11.59
N ILE A 113 6.45 4.09 12.81
CA ILE A 113 7.00 3.43 13.99
C ILE A 113 6.07 3.69 15.16
N PRO A 114 5.42 2.65 15.73
CA PRO A 114 5.45 1.24 15.30
C PRO A 114 4.82 1.02 13.91
N SER A 115 5.20 -0.07 13.25
CA SER A 115 4.72 -0.42 11.90
C SER A 115 3.21 -0.76 11.87
N VAL A 116 2.60 -0.75 10.69
CA VAL A 116 1.16 -0.91 10.52
C VAL A 116 0.61 -2.21 11.12
N ASP A 117 1.38 -3.30 11.09
CA ASP A 117 1.00 -4.57 11.74
C ASP A 117 0.74 -4.40 13.25
N ALA A 118 1.54 -3.59 13.95
CA ALA A 118 1.31 -3.32 15.38
C ALA A 118 -0.04 -2.63 15.63
N HIS A 119 -0.41 -1.70 14.76
CA HIS A 119 -1.72 -1.04 14.85
C HIS A 119 -2.85 -2.01 14.54
N LEU A 120 -2.71 -2.86 13.51
CA LEU A 120 -3.72 -3.85 13.14
C LEU A 120 -3.96 -4.89 14.23
N ILE A 121 -2.89 -5.36 14.89
CA ILE A 121 -2.98 -6.30 16.01
C ILE A 121 -3.86 -5.72 17.13
N ASN A 122 -3.63 -4.48 17.50
CA ASN A 122 -4.40 -3.81 18.53
C ASN A 122 -5.86 -3.51 18.11
N LEU A 123 -6.04 -3.01 16.88
CA LEU A 123 -7.36 -2.62 16.37
C LEU A 123 -8.30 -3.81 16.17
N LEU A 124 -7.76 -4.98 15.83
CA LEU A 124 -8.54 -6.18 15.53
C LEU A 124 -8.50 -7.22 16.68
N ASP A 125 -7.94 -6.87 17.84
CA ASP A 125 -7.80 -7.77 18.99
C ASP A 125 -7.19 -9.13 18.62
N MET A 126 -6.07 -9.09 17.85
CA MET A 126 -5.32 -10.30 17.49
C MET A 126 -4.60 -10.88 18.71
N ARG A 127 -4.07 -12.12 18.56
CA ARG A 127 -3.21 -12.75 19.58
C ARG A 127 -1.99 -11.88 19.89
N GLN A 128 -1.60 -11.81 21.15
CA GLN A 128 -0.42 -11.05 21.60
C GLN A 128 0.90 -11.74 21.23
N ASP A 129 0.87 -13.03 20.98
CA ASP A 129 2.02 -13.86 20.58
C ASP A 129 2.13 -14.07 19.05
N ILE A 130 1.33 -13.35 18.26
CA ILE A 130 1.42 -13.38 16.79
C ILE A 130 2.81 -12.98 16.31
N VAL A 131 3.38 -13.76 15.41
CA VAL A 131 4.68 -13.44 14.81
C VAL A 131 4.51 -12.30 13.79
N ARG A 132 5.43 -11.35 13.81
CA ARG A 132 5.36 -10.12 13.00
C ARG A 132 6.58 -9.99 12.10
N LEU A 133 6.35 -9.60 10.85
CA LEU A 133 7.41 -9.24 9.92
C LEU A 133 7.03 -7.99 9.10
N PRO A 134 7.35 -6.79 9.58
CA PRO A 134 7.23 -5.60 8.76
C PRO A 134 8.39 -5.54 7.75
N VAL A 135 8.07 -5.47 6.47
CA VAL A 135 9.04 -5.36 5.38
C VAL A 135 8.94 -3.96 4.78
N THR A 136 10.02 -3.20 4.92
CA THR A 136 10.13 -1.85 4.39
C THR A 136 11.28 -1.74 3.40
N GLU A 137 11.26 -0.71 2.55
CA GLU A 137 12.37 -0.33 1.66
C GLU A 137 12.77 -1.35 0.58
N MET A 138 12.02 -2.44 0.40
CA MET A 138 12.27 -3.41 -0.68
C MET A 138 11.62 -3.02 -2.03
N GLY A 139 10.96 -1.86 -2.08
CA GLY A 139 10.30 -1.36 -3.29
C GLY A 139 9.21 -2.30 -3.80
N CYS A 140 8.98 -2.28 -5.12
CA CYS A 140 7.89 -3.01 -5.77
C CYS A 140 8.00 -4.55 -5.67
N ALA A 141 9.17 -5.09 -5.39
CA ALA A 141 9.38 -6.54 -5.23
C ALA A 141 8.91 -7.07 -3.85
N ALA A 142 8.66 -6.19 -2.88
CA ALA A 142 8.33 -6.56 -1.51
C ALA A 142 7.09 -7.46 -1.39
N GLY A 143 6.09 -7.28 -2.24
CA GLY A 143 4.90 -8.13 -2.25
C GLY A 143 5.22 -9.60 -2.54
N VAL A 144 6.09 -9.86 -3.53
CA VAL A 144 6.55 -11.22 -3.85
C VAL A 144 7.41 -11.77 -2.71
N SER A 145 8.30 -10.94 -2.14
CA SER A 145 9.13 -11.31 -1.00
C SER A 145 8.27 -11.70 0.22
N GLY A 146 7.21 -10.95 0.51
CA GLY A 146 6.26 -11.27 1.58
C GLY A 146 5.63 -12.66 1.41
N ILE A 147 5.23 -13.04 0.19
CA ILE A 147 4.71 -14.38 -0.11
C ILE A 147 5.79 -15.46 0.11
N ILE A 148 7.04 -15.19 -0.27
CA ILE A 148 8.15 -16.11 -0.04
C ILE A 148 8.40 -16.28 1.46
N TYR A 149 8.40 -15.21 2.24
CA TYR A 149 8.57 -15.28 3.70
C TYR A 149 7.43 -16.07 4.36
N ALA A 150 6.18 -15.83 3.95
CA ALA A 150 5.03 -16.59 4.44
C ALA A 150 5.18 -18.09 4.12
N LYS A 151 5.59 -18.43 2.90
CA LYS A 151 5.86 -19.83 2.52
C LYS A 151 6.94 -20.45 3.40
N ASN A 152 8.06 -19.76 3.59
CA ASN A 152 9.19 -20.28 4.38
C ASN A 152 8.78 -20.49 5.85
N PHE A 153 8.03 -19.55 6.43
CA PHE A 153 7.49 -19.70 7.77
C PHE A 153 6.61 -20.95 7.91
N LEU A 154 5.67 -21.14 6.97
CA LEU A 154 4.76 -22.29 6.98
C LEU A 154 5.46 -23.63 6.67
N GLN A 155 6.67 -23.63 6.12
CA GLN A 155 7.45 -24.85 5.89
C GLN A 155 8.36 -25.20 7.08
N ALA A 156 8.67 -24.22 7.91
CA ALA A 156 9.53 -24.41 9.08
C ALA A 156 8.74 -24.73 10.36
N ASN A 157 7.45 -24.49 10.38
CA ASN A 157 6.53 -24.75 11.49
C ASN A 157 5.37 -25.65 11.02
#